data_716f1417a94338dd6029727893d14fb8
#
_entry.id   716f1417a94338dd6029727893d14fb8
#
_cell.length_a   1.000
_cell.length_b   1.000
_cell.length_c   1.000
_cell.angle_alpha   90.00
_cell.angle_beta   90.00
_cell.angle_gamma   90.00
#
_symmetry.space_group_name_H-M   'P 1'
#
loop_
_entity.id
_entity.type
_entity.pdbx_description
1 polymer ?
#
loop_
_entity_poly.entity_id
_entity_poly.type
_entity_poly.pdbx_seq_one_letter_code
_entity_poly.pdbx_strand_id
1 'polypeptide(L)'
;KYAADNKSDAIYLVQDSVKGLDAYVRGEDKDFANVGVKALDDYTVQYTLTRQEPYWNSKTTSTILFPVNEEFVKSEGSNFGSVKPSSILYNGPYLLKALTSKSVMEFVKNPNYYDKDKVSIENIKLTYYDGTDQEALIRNFNDGVYSAARLYPNSSGFAAAQKKYADNIIYSEQDSTSYYVNFNYNRQAYNHTSKTTDAQKSATNEAIMNKEFRQAVNFAFDRTSYGAQGNGEAGATKLLRN
;
A
#
# COMPACT_ATOMS: atom_id res chain seq x y z
N LYS A 1 8.23 17.58 7.98
CA LYS A 1 8.92 18.51 7.07
C LYS A 1 9.56 17.78 5.89
N TYR A 2 10.48 16.82 6.11
CA TYR A 2 11.19 16.11 5.03
C TYR A 2 10.23 15.56 3.95
N ALA A 3 9.16 14.86 4.35
CA ALA A 3 8.17 14.29 3.43
C ALA A 3 7.45 15.37 2.58
N ALA A 4 7.12 16.50 3.17
CA ALA A 4 6.49 17.63 2.46
C ALA A 4 7.45 18.30 1.47
N ASP A 5 8.70 18.57 1.90
CA ASP A 5 9.71 19.19 1.06
C ASP A 5 10.08 18.31 -0.16
N ASN A 6 10.05 16.99 0.01
CA ASN A 6 10.35 16.02 -1.05
C ASN A 6 9.11 15.53 -1.81
N LYS A 7 7.95 16.17 -1.61
CA LYS A 7 6.69 15.86 -2.31
C LYS A 7 6.34 14.37 -2.27
N SER A 8 6.43 13.78 -1.07
CA SER A 8 6.10 12.37 -0.88
C SER A 8 4.68 12.06 -1.37
N ASP A 9 4.52 11.00 -2.15
CA ASP A 9 3.21 10.54 -2.63
C ASP A 9 2.24 10.18 -1.48
N ALA A 10 2.76 9.90 -0.27
CA ALA A 10 1.95 9.58 0.90
C ALA A 10 1.54 10.83 1.72
N ILE A 11 1.94 12.05 1.34
CA ILE A 11 1.65 13.27 2.12
C ILE A 11 0.15 13.53 2.28
N TYR A 12 -0.66 13.09 1.30
CA TYR A 12 -2.12 13.24 1.33
C TYR A 12 -2.76 12.62 2.58
N LEU A 13 -2.14 11.60 3.19
CA LEU A 13 -2.67 10.96 4.41
C LEU A 13 -2.81 11.93 5.58
N VAL A 14 -2.01 12.98 5.61
CA VAL A 14 -1.93 13.93 6.73
C VAL A 14 -2.09 15.39 6.30
N GLN A 15 -2.06 15.67 4.99
CA GLN A 15 -2.06 17.02 4.43
C GLN A 15 -3.24 17.86 4.91
N ASP A 16 -4.47 17.30 4.86
CA ASP A 16 -5.69 17.99 5.29
C ASP A 16 -5.94 17.92 6.81
N SER A 17 -5.20 17.05 7.50
CA SER A 17 -5.37 16.81 8.93
C SER A 17 -4.57 17.78 9.79
N VAL A 18 -3.31 18.05 9.41
CA VAL A 18 -2.42 18.90 10.20
C VAL A 18 -2.59 20.34 9.78
N LYS A 19 -2.84 21.22 10.76
CA LYS A 19 -3.05 22.64 10.54
C LYS A 19 -1.87 23.24 9.76
N GLY A 20 -2.17 24.00 8.70
CA GLY A 20 -1.18 24.70 7.87
C GLY A 20 -0.37 23.81 6.91
N LEU A 21 -0.46 22.48 7.01
CA LEU A 21 0.33 21.58 6.17
C LEU A 21 -0.09 21.65 4.70
N ASP A 22 -1.37 21.77 4.40
CA ASP A 22 -1.87 21.89 3.03
C ASP A 22 -1.32 23.15 2.33
N ALA A 23 -1.38 24.30 2.98
CA ALA A 23 -0.81 25.54 2.46
C ALA A 23 0.70 25.43 2.24
N TYR A 24 1.42 24.77 3.15
CA TYR A 24 2.85 24.52 3.01
C TYR A 24 3.18 23.62 1.81
N VAL A 25 2.47 22.50 1.66
CA VAL A 25 2.67 21.54 0.55
C VAL A 25 2.39 22.19 -0.80
N ARG A 26 1.37 23.05 -0.89
CA ARG A 26 1.05 23.81 -2.10
C ARG A 26 1.97 24.99 -2.37
N GLY A 27 2.85 25.34 -1.42
CA GLY A 27 3.78 26.47 -1.54
C GLY A 27 3.13 27.84 -1.34
N GLU A 28 1.91 27.87 -0.83
CA GLU A 28 1.19 29.11 -0.43
C GLU A 28 1.79 29.72 0.83
N ASP A 29 2.24 28.88 1.76
CA ASP A 29 3.06 29.24 2.91
C ASP A 29 4.40 28.52 2.82
N LYS A 30 5.50 29.27 2.97
CA LYS A 30 6.87 28.73 2.89
C LYS A 30 7.51 28.52 4.24
N ASP A 31 6.87 28.98 5.31
CA ASP A 31 7.40 28.83 6.66
C ASP A 31 6.79 27.62 7.36
N PHE A 32 7.59 26.58 7.57
CA PHE A 32 7.17 25.38 8.28
C PHE A 32 6.79 25.65 9.76
N ALA A 33 7.21 26.76 10.34
CA ALA A 33 6.81 27.14 11.69
C ALA A 33 5.31 27.36 11.83
N ASN A 34 4.61 27.66 10.73
CA ASN A 34 3.14 27.81 10.69
C ASN A 34 2.40 26.47 10.61
N VAL A 35 3.13 25.36 10.37
CA VAL A 35 2.55 24.01 10.37
C VAL A 35 2.37 23.53 11.81
N GLY A 36 1.25 22.91 12.07
CA GLY A 36 0.84 22.42 13.40
C GLY A 36 1.63 21.21 13.91
N VAL A 37 2.97 21.24 13.76
CA VAL A 37 3.87 20.23 14.30
C VAL A 37 4.96 20.91 15.10
N LYS A 38 5.06 20.63 16.40
CA LYS A 38 6.03 21.27 17.30
C LYS A 38 6.69 20.24 18.21
N ALA A 39 8.00 20.29 18.35
CA ALA A 39 8.70 19.70 19.47
C ALA A 39 8.55 20.63 20.68
N LEU A 40 7.96 20.14 21.74
CA LEU A 40 7.81 20.89 23.00
C LEU A 40 9.04 20.74 23.90
N ASP A 41 9.65 19.55 23.84
CA ASP A 41 10.88 19.17 24.51
C ASP A 41 11.54 17.99 23.75
N ASP A 42 12.59 17.40 24.28
CA ASP A 42 13.34 16.31 23.67
C ASP A 42 12.54 15.00 23.47
N TYR A 43 11.39 14.87 24.12
CA TYR A 43 10.59 13.65 24.13
C TYR A 43 9.15 13.86 23.71
N THR A 44 8.73 15.12 23.48
CA THR A 44 7.32 15.46 23.23
C THR A 44 7.14 16.17 21.90
N VAL A 45 6.36 15.54 21.01
CA VAL A 45 5.91 16.12 19.74
C VAL A 45 4.42 16.41 19.82
N GLN A 46 4.03 17.67 19.57
CA GLN A 46 2.65 18.11 19.51
C GLN A 46 2.17 18.25 18.07
N TYR A 47 1.02 17.65 17.75
CA TYR A 47 0.30 17.90 16.52
C TYR A 47 -0.94 18.75 16.79
N THR A 48 -1.13 19.80 16.00
CA THR A 48 -2.35 20.62 15.97
C THR A 48 -3.14 20.26 14.72
N LEU A 49 -4.32 19.70 14.91
CA LEU A 49 -5.17 19.27 13.80
C LEU A 49 -6.10 20.38 13.32
N THR A 50 -6.55 20.31 12.07
CA THR A 50 -7.54 21.22 11.48
C THR A 50 -8.95 20.98 12.05
N ARG A 51 -9.23 19.75 12.47
CA ARG A 51 -10.49 19.29 13.04
C ARG A 51 -10.25 18.10 13.97
N GLN A 52 -11.25 17.75 14.76
CA GLN A 52 -11.21 16.53 15.57
C GLN A 52 -11.22 15.28 14.66
N GLU A 53 -10.24 14.43 14.83
CA GLU A 53 -10.10 13.15 14.10
C GLU A 53 -9.96 12.01 15.10
N PRO A 54 -11.02 11.24 15.41
CA PRO A 54 -10.97 10.13 16.37
C PRO A 54 -9.97 9.03 15.97
N TYR A 55 -9.65 8.94 14.68
CA TYR A 55 -8.72 7.98 14.09
C TYR A 55 -7.27 8.51 13.95
N TRP A 56 -6.95 9.68 14.54
CA TRP A 56 -5.59 10.26 14.41
C TRP A 56 -4.50 9.31 14.86
N ASN A 57 -4.71 8.57 15.96
CA ASN A 57 -3.72 7.59 16.44
C ASN A 57 -3.44 6.49 15.40
N SER A 58 -4.43 6.08 14.60
CA SER A 58 -4.19 5.15 13.50
C SER A 58 -3.34 5.76 12.39
N LYS A 59 -3.48 7.06 12.11
CA LYS A 59 -2.61 7.74 11.15
C LYS A 59 -1.15 7.79 11.59
N THR A 60 -0.87 7.85 12.90
CA THR A 60 0.51 7.88 13.41
C THR A 60 1.27 6.58 13.17
N THR A 61 0.60 5.48 12.82
CA THR A 61 1.24 4.23 12.40
C THR A 61 1.68 4.23 10.93
N SER A 62 1.34 5.27 10.18
CA SER A 62 1.74 5.40 8.77
C SER A 62 3.20 5.85 8.66
N THR A 63 3.92 5.27 7.71
CA THR A 63 5.35 5.54 7.48
C THR A 63 5.67 7.01 7.24
N ILE A 64 4.71 7.80 6.73
CA ILE A 64 4.87 9.25 6.50
C ILE A 64 5.15 10.02 7.80
N LEU A 65 4.75 9.50 8.96
CA LEU A 65 4.96 10.11 10.27
C LEU A 65 6.10 9.46 11.06
N PHE A 66 6.80 8.48 10.49
CA PHE A 66 7.93 7.88 11.16
C PHE A 66 9.08 8.90 11.32
N PRO A 67 9.76 8.91 12.47
CA PRO A 67 10.89 9.79 12.68
C PRO A 67 12.05 9.41 11.77
N VAL A 68 12.76 10.42 11.29
CA VAL A 68 14.01 10.26 10.53
C VAL A 68 15.12 11.03 11.23
N ASN A 69 16.36 10.52 11.17
CA ASN A 69 17.51 11.23 11.66
C ASN A 69 17.92 12.30 10.63
N GLU A 70 17.88 13.57 11.02
CA GLU A 70 18.10 14.70 10.12
C GLU A 70 19.52 14.72 9.53
N GLU A 71 20.54 14.45 10.35
CA GLU A 71 21.94 14.43 9.93
C GLU A 71 22.17 13.31 8.90
N PHE A 72 21.63 12.13 9.18
CA PHE A 72 21.72 11.00 8.27
C PHE A 72 21.01 11.27 6.94
N VAL A 73 19.80 11.82 6.97
CA VAL A 73 19.06 12.18 5.75
C VAL A 73 19.85 13.21 4.91
N LYS A 74 20.45 14.20 5.56
CA LYS A 74 21.29 15.19 4.87
C LYS A 74 22.56 14.57 4.28
N SER A 75 23.21 13.64 4.99
CA SER A 75 24.42 12.97 4.51
C SER A 75 24.16 12.05 3.31
N GLU A 76 23.02 11.33 3.32
CA GLU A 76 22.62 10.44 2.22
C GLU A 76 22.06 11.20 1.01
N GLY A 77 21.45 12.35 1.21
CA GLY A 77 20.85 13.15 0.15
C GLY A 77 19.87 12.35 -0.70
N SER A 78 20.10 12.26 -2.01
CA SER A 78 19.27 11.51 -2.96
C SER A 78 19.37 9.98 -2.81
N ASN A 79 20.35 9.47 -2.06
CA ASN A 79 20.49 8.04 -1.82
C ASN A 79 19.61 7.57 -0.64
N PHE A 80 19.08 8.48 0.17
CA PHE A 80 18.22 8.10 1.31
C PHE A 80 17.03 7.26 0.84
N GLY A 81 16.84 6.09 1.45
CA GLY A 81 15.76 5.16 1.10
C GLY A 81 15.98 4.39 -0.21
N SER A 82 17.18 4.42 -0.80
CA SER A 82 17.51 3.59 -1.95
C SER A 82 17.55 2.10 -1.56
N VAL A 83 17.72 1.22 -2.56
CA VAL A 83 17.77 -0.24 -2.36
C VAL A 83 19.01 -0.74 -1.60
N LYS A 84 19.96 0.14 -1.29
CA LYS A 84 21.16 -0.20 -0.52
C LYS A 84 20.83 -0.31 0.96
N PRO A 85 21.20 -1.40 1.65
CA PRO A 85 20.95 -1.57 3.08
C PRO A 85 21.44 -0.40 3.96
N SER A 86 22.54 0.26 3.56
CA SER A 86 23.13 1.39 4.30
C SER A 86 22.44 2.72 4.05
N SER A 87 21.46 2.81 3.17
CA SER A 87 20.80 4.08 2.81
C SER A 87 19.67 4.51 3.75
N ILE A 88 19.38 3.73 4.79
CA ILE A 88 18.45 4.05 5.87
C ILE A 88 19.01 3.62 7.22
N LEU A 89 18.51 4.21 8.30
CA LEU A 89 18.74 3.74 9.66
C LEU A 89 17.59 2.82 10.11
N TYR A 90 17.92 1.87 10.97
CA TYR A 90 16.98 0.85 11.43
C TYR A 90 16.77 0.95 12.93
N ASN A 91 15.52 1.03 13.37
CA ASN A 91 15.13 0.91 14.77
C ASN A 91 14.16 -0.25 15.02
N GLY A 92 13.85 -1.02 13.96
CA GLY A 92 12.97 -2.19 14.03
C GLY A 92 13.72 -3.50 14.34
N PRO A 93 12.96 -4.62 14.43
CA PRO A 93 13.51 -5.93 14.80
C PRO A 93 14.43 -6.55 13.73
N TYR A 94 14.43 -6.04 12.51
CA TYR A 94 15.22 -6.56 11.41
C TYR A 94 15.97 -5.47 10.65
N LEU A 95 17.14 -5.85 10.12
CA LEU A 95 17.94 -5.07 9.17
C LEU A 95 17.76 -5.64 7.77
N LEU A 96 17.65 -4.78 6.77
CA LEU A 96 17.75 -5.21 5.38
C LEU A 96 19.21 -5.65 5.10
N LYS A 97 19.40 -6.93 4.75
CA LYS A 97 20.70 -7.49 4.39
C LYS A 97 20.99 -7.34 2.91
N ALA A 98 20.00 -7.63 2.08
CA ALA A 98 20.12 -7.55 0.63
C ALA A 98 18.76 -7.30 -0.03
N LEU A 99 18.77 -6.58 -1.13
CA LEU A 99 17.61 -6.40 -1.99
C LEU A 99 18.04 -6.46 -3.45
N THR A 100 17.55 -7.48 -4.16
CA THR A 100 17.73 -7.64 -5.60
C THR A 100 16.37 -7.48 -6.26
N SER A 101 16.25 -6.46 -7.10
CA SER A 101 14.98 -6.13 -7.79
C SER A 101 14.43 -7.34 -8.52
N LYS A 102 13.12 -7.59 -8.38
CA LYS A 102 12.39 -8.73 -8.99
C LYS A 102 13.02 -10.09 -8.72
N SER A 103 13.69 -10.26 -7.59
CA SER A 103 14.34 -11.52 -7.21
C SER A 103 14.13 -11.81 -5.72
N VAL A 104 14.84 -11.11 -4.84
CA VAL A 104 14.85 -11.46 -3.42
C VAL A 104 15.04 -10.22 -2.55
N MET A 105 14.43 -10.27 -1.36
CA MET A 105 14.69 -9.36 -0.25
C MET A 105 15.05 -10.20 0.97
N GLU A 106 16.21 -9.94 1.57
CA GLU A 106 16.71 -10.66 2.75
C GLU A 106 16.83 -9.72 3.93
N PHE A 107 16.35 -10.18 5.07
CA PHE A 107 16.48 -9.51 6.35
C PHE A 107 17.18 -10.40 7.36
N VAL A 108 17.92 -9.76 8.26
CA VAL A 108 18.54 -10.41 9.42
C VAL A 108 18.07 -9.73 10.70
N LYS A 109 18.01 -10.47 11.79
CA LYS A 109 17.67 -9.94 13.12
C LYS A 109 18.58 -8.77 13.48
N ASN A 110 17.98 -7.71 13.99
CA ASN A 110 18.71 -6.51 14.46
C ASN A 110 19.23 -6.73 15.88
N PRO A 111 20.56 -6.84 16.10
CA PRO A 111 21.12 -7.05 17.43
C PRO A 111 20.94 -5.84 18.36
N ASN A 112 20.66 -4.66 17.79
CA ASN A 112 20.47 -3.41 18.53
C ASN A 112 18.99 -3.08 18.79
N TYR A 113 18.06 -3.94 18.36
CA TYR A 113 16.65 -3.72 18.63
C TYR A 113 16.37 -3.80 20.14
N TYR A 114 15.60 -2.83 20.65
CA TYR A 114 15.37 -2.70 22.10
C TYR A 114 14.71 -3.95 22.73
N ASP A 115 13.90 -4.67 21.95
CA ASP A 115 13.16 -5.86 22.39
C ASP A 115 13.64 -7.15 21.67
N LYS A 116 14.93 -7.20 21.35
CA LYS A 116 15.56 -8.28 20.56
C LYS A 116 15.34 -9.69 21.10
N ASP A 117 15.19 -9.81 22.43
CA ASP A 117 15.03 -11.12 23.08
C ASP A 117 13.67 -11.77 22.76
N LYS A 118 12.68 -10.98 22.32
CA LYS A 118 11.39 -11.47 21.82
C LYS A 118 11.40 -11.82 20.33
N VAL A 119 12.49 -11.53 19.61
CA VAL A 119 12.62 -11.84 18.20
C VAL A 119 13.24 -13.23 18.04
N SER A 120 12.45 -14.22 17.68
CA SER A 120 12.87 -15.61 17.55
C SER A 120 13.38 -16.00 16.16
N ILE A 121 12.95 -15.28 15.11
CA ILE A 121 13.36 -15.56 13.73
C ILE A 121 14.65 -14.80 13.42
N GLU A 122 15.71 -15.51 13.06
CA GLU A 122 17.01 -14.90 12.79
C GLU A 122 17.11 -14.31 11.37
N ASN A 123 16.49 -14.96 10.38
CA ASN A 123 16.55 -14.57 8.97
C ASN A 123 15.18 -14.64 8.33
N ILE A 124 14.84 -13.64 7.52
CA ILE A 124 13.63 -13.62 6.69
C ILE A 124 14.07 -13.44 5.24
N LYS A 125 13.60 -14.33 4.36
CA LYS A 125 13.83 -14.25 2.93
C LYS A 125 12.50 -14.14 2.21
N LEU A 126 12.28 -13.03 1.51
CA LEU A 126 11.12 -12.83 0.65
C LEU A 126 11.55 -13.03 -0.81
N THR A 127 10.93 -13.99 -1.47
CA THR A 127 11.18 -14.26 -2.88
C THR A 127 10.13 -13.55 -3.72
N TYR A 128 10.56 -12.89 -4.78
CA TYR A 128 9.66 -12.19 -5.70
C TYR A 128 8.75 -13.18 -6.42
N TYR A 129 7.49 -12.81 -6.51
CA TYR A 129 6.46 -13.52 -7.27
C TYR A 129 5.78 -12.55 -8.23
N ASP A 130 5.77 -12.86 -9.52
CA ASP A 130 5.26 -11.98 -10.58
C ASP A 130 3.75 -12.08 -10.82
N GLY A 131 3.07 -13.00 -10.13
CA GLY A 131 1.62 -13.20 -10.23
C GLY A 131 1.17 -14.15 -11.34
N THR A 132 2.09 -14.71 -12.14
CA THR A 132 1.73 -15.50 -13.33
C THR A 132 1.39 -16.97 -13.04
N ASP A 133 2.07 -17.62 -12.10
CA ASP A 133 1.86 -19.02 -11.74
C ASP A 133 1.49 -19.18 -10.26
N GLN A 134 0.20 -19.08 -9.95
CA GLN A 134 -0.31 -19.23 -8.59
C GLN A 134 -0.05 -20.66 -8.01
N GLU A 135 0.05 -21.67 -8.86
CA GLU A 135 0.34 -23.04 -8.45
C GLU A 135 1.78 -23.22 -7.97
N ALA A 136 2.72 -22.39 -8.47
CA ALA A 136 4.10 -22.40 -8.00
C ALA A 136 4.22 -22.08 -6.50
N LEU A 137 3.33 -21.26 -5.95
CA LEU A 137 3.32 -20.95 -4.53
C LEU A 137 3.01 -22.18 -3.69
N ILE A 138 2.02 -22.97 -4.11
CA ILE A 138 1.61 -24.21 -3.43
C ILE A 138 2.70 -25.28 -3.59
N ARG A 139 3.29 -25.42 -4.80
CA ARG A 139 4.39 -26.38 -5.03
C ARG A 139 5.58 -26.05 -4.13
N ASN A 140 6.05 -24.82 -4.13
CA ASN A 140 7.22 -24.42 -3.34
C ASN A 140 6.98 -24.56 -1.83
N PHE A 141 5.75 -24.38 -1.36
CA PHE A 141 5.38 -24.67 0.02
C PHE A 141 5.40 -26.18 0.30
N ASN A 142 4.84 -27.01 -0.58
CA ASN A 142 4.87 -28.47 -0.47
C ASN A 142 6.30 -29.03 -0.43
N ASP A 143 7.20 -28.43 -1.21
CA ASP A 143 8.60 -28.86 -1.36
C ASP A 143 9.49 -28.28 -0.26
N GLY A 144 8.92 -27.52 0.69
CA GLY A 144 9.65 -26.91 1.81
C GLY A 144 10.54 -25.73 1.40
N VAL A 145 10.42 -25.22 0.17
CA VAL A 145 11.13 -24.02 -0.30
C VAL A 145 10.62 -22.77 0.39
N TYR A 146 9.30 -22.71 0.65
CA TYR A 146 8.66 -21.64 1.40
C TYR A 146 8.14 -22.13 2.75
N SER A 147 8.38 -21.35 3.82
CA SER A 147 7.75 -21.59 5.13
C SER A 147 6.32 -21.06 5.19
N ALA A 148 5.97 -20.11 4.33
CA ALA A 148 4.62 -19.58 4.17
C ALA A 148 4.40 -19.16 2.73
N ALA A 149 3.19 -19.35 2.22
CA ALA A 149 2.81 -18.96 0.86
C ALA A 149 1.36 -18.49 0.83
N ARG A 150 1.07 -17.55 -0.06
CA ARG A 150 -0.30 -17.12 -0.29
C ARG A 150 -1.05 -18.21 -1.05
N LEU A 151 -2.24 -18.54 -0.57
CA LEU A 151 -3.17 -19.46 -1.21
C LEU A 151 -4.29 -18.66 -1.89
N TYR A 152 -4.46 -18.86 -3.19
CA TYR A 152 -5.47 -18.16 -3.98
C TYR A 152 -6.70 -19.05 -4.17
N PRO A 153 -7.91 -18.59 -3.78
CA PRO A 153 -9.14 -19.38 -3.89
C PRO A 153 -9.53 -19.77 -5.31
N ASN A 154 -9.05 -19.04 -6.31
CA ASN A 154 -9.29 -19.30 -7.73
C ASN A 154 -8.19 -20.16 -8.39
N SER A 155 -7.19 -20.63 -7.64
CA SER A 155 -6.19 -21.55 -8.15
C SER A 155 -6.72 -22.99 -8.22
N SER A 156 -6.24 -23.77 -9.19
CA SER A 156 -6.68 -25.15 -9.36
C SER A 156 -6.30 -26.06 -8.18
N GLY A 157 -5.20 -25.73 -7.50
CA GLY A 157 -4.73 -26.45 -6.31
C GLY A 157 -5.42 -26.07 -5.00
N PHE A 158 -6.32 -25.07 -5.00
CA PHE A 158 -6.91 -24.53 -3.77
C PHE A 158 -7.62 -25.60 -2.93
N ALA A 159 -8.52 -26.37 -3.55
CA ALA A 159 -9.31 -27.38 -2.83
C ALA A 159 -8.42 -28.48 -2.23
N ALA A 160 -7.39 -28.90 -2.96
CA ALA A 160 -6.44 -29.90 -2.47
C ALA A 160 -5.60 -29.36 -1.31
N ALA A 161 -5.11 -28.12 -1.43
CA ALA A 161 -4.35 -27.44 -0.38
C ALA A 161 -5.22 -27.21 0.87
N GLN A 162 -6.48 -26.79 0.70
CA GLN A 162 -7.41 -26.59 1.80
C GLN A 162 -7.66 -27.88 2.56
N LYS A 163 -7.82 -29.01 1.86
CA LYS A 163 -7.98 -30.33 2.49
C LYS A 163 -6.71 -30.78 3.22
N LYS A 164 -5.53 -30.56 2.62
CA LYS A 164 -4.24 -31.03 3.16
C LYS A 164 -3.77 -30.18 4.34
N TYR A 165 -4.03 -28.88 4.32
CA TYR A 165 -3.47 -27.90 5.26
C TYR A 165 -4.54 -27.15 6.05
N ALA A 166 -5.73 -27.73 6.26
CA ALA A 166 -6.86 -27.07 6.90
C ALA A 166 -6.49 -26.31 8.18
N ASP A 167 -5.69 -26.95 9.06
CA ASP A 167 -5.28 -26.38 10.35
C ASP A 167 -4.17 -25.32 10.24
N ASN A 168 -3.54 -25.18 9.08
CA ASN A 168 -2.44 -24.25 8.83
C ASN A 168 -2.87 -23.08 7.94
N ILE A 169 -4.10 -23.05 7.47
CA ILE A 169 -4.62 -21.94 6.66
C ILE A 169 -5.06 -20.81 7.56
N ILE A 170 -4.44 -19.67 7.40
CA ILE A 170 -4.82 -18.43 8.09
C ILE A 170 -5.60 -17.56 7.11
N TYR A 171 -6.83 -17.24 7.48
CA TYR A 171 -7.66 -16.29 6.76
C TYR A 171 -7.41 -14.90 7.28
N SER A 172 -7.13 -13.95 6.37
CA SER A 172 -7.07 -12.54 6.76
C SER A 172 -8.47 -12.05 7.14
N GLU A 173 -8.51 -11.10 8.05
CA GLU A 173 -9.75 -10.37 8.31
C GLU A 173 -10.13 -9.49 7.11
N GLN A 174 -11.40 -9.13 7.04
CA GLN A 174 -11.89 -8.18 6.04
C GLN A 174 -11.34 -6.79 6.37
N ASP A 175 -10.64 -6.20 5.41
CA ASP A 175 -10.24 -4.80 5.49
C ASP A 175 -11.40 -3.84 5.12
N SER A 176 -11.17 -2.54 5.25
CA SER A 176 -12.14 -1.51 4.89
C SER A 176 -12.00 -1.02 3.44
N THR A 177 -11.21 -1.71 2.62
CA THR A 177 -11.00 -1.35 1.21
C THR A 177 -12.24 -1.58 0.39
N SER A 178 -12.60 -0.62 -0.44
CA SER A 178 -13.67 -0.74 -1.42
C SER A 178 -13.10 -0.66 -2.83
N TYR A 179 -13.47 -1.62 -3.67
CA TYR A 179 -13.11 -1.64 -5.08
C TYR A 179 -14.29 -1.19 -5.92
N TYR A 180 -14.06 -0.28 -6.85
CA TYR A 180 -15.10 0.28 -7.68
C TYR A 180 -14.58 0.72 -9.04
N VAL A 181 -15.46 0.82 -10.01
CA VAL A 181 -15.17 1.35 -11.34
C VAL A 181 -15.49 2.83 -11.37
N ASN A 182 -14.49 3.64 -11.68
CA ASN A 182 -14.65 5.08 -11.89
C ASN A 182 -14.88 5.41 -13.36
N PHE A 183 -15.86 6.25 -13.62
CA PHE A 183 -16.01 6.90 -14.93
C PHE A 183 -15.28 8.25 -14.92
N ASN A 184 -14.29 8.40 -15.81
CA ASN A 184 -13.58 9.68 -15.95
C ASN A 184 -14.43 10.67 -16.77
N TYR A 185 -15.15 11.55 -16.10
CA TYR A 185 -16.02 12.56 -16.74
C TYR A 185 -15.26 13.66 -17.48
N ASN A 186 -13.96 13.82 -17.24
CA ASN A 186 -13.14 14.85 -17.88
C ASN A 186 -11.86 14.23 -18.44
N ARG A 187 -12.02 13.31 -19.38
CA ARG A 187 -10.91 12.61 -19.98
C ARG A 187 -10.11 13.52 -20.92
N GLN A 188 -8.84 13.77 -20.59
CA GLN A 188 -7.94 14.62 -21.37
C GLN A 188 -6.95 13.82 -22.23
N ALA A 189 -6.64 12.57 -21.88
CA ALA A 189 -5.64 11.76 -22.56
C ALA A 189 -6.20 10.45 -23.09
N TYR A 190 -5.84 10.11 -24.33
CA TYR A 190 -6.26 8.91 -25.05
C TYR A 190 -5.08 8.04 -25.54
N ASN A 191 -3.84 8.37 -25.16
CA ASN A 191 -2.60 7.75 -25.63
C ASN A 191 -2.46 6.26 -25.32
N HIS A 192 -3.24 5.72 -24.37
CA HIS A 192 -3.28 4.29 -24.03
C HIS A 192 -4.61 3.64 -24.43
N THR A 193 -5.25 4.13 -25.46
CA THR A 193 -6.52 3.59 -25.96
C THR A 193 -6.49 3.41 -27.48
N SER A 194 -7.43 2.65 -28.02
CA SER A 194 -7.66 2.52 -29.47
C SER A 194 -8.40 3.72 -30.10
N LYS A 195 -8.68 4.78 -29.33
CA LYS A 195 -9.43 5.96 -29.82
C LYS A 195 -8.45 6.96 -30.43
N THR A 196 -8.32 6.92 -31.75
CA THR A 196 -7.34 7.74 -32.49
C THR A 196 -7.93 8.98 -33.13
N THR A 197 -9.21 8.95 -33.54
CA THR A 197 -9.88 10.09 -34.18
C THR A 197 -10.65 10.95 -33.19
N ASP A 198 -10.83 12.23 -33.50
CA ASP A 198 -11.57 13.15 -32.62
C ASP A 198 -13.04 12.76 -32.50
N ALA A 199 -13.64 12.20 -33.56
CA ALA A 199 -15.00 11.66 -33.50
C ALA A 199 -15.12 10.50 -32.48
N GLN A 200 -14.14 9.59 -32.42
CA GLN A 200 -14.13 8.50 -31.45
C GLN A 200 -13.93 9.01 -30.01
N LYS A 201 -13.12 10.04 -29.83
CA LYS A 201 -12.89 10.66 -28.51
C LYS A 201 -14.14 11.38 -28.02
N SER A 202 -14.81 12.15 -28.92
CA SER A 202 -16.08 12.84 -28.62
C SER A 202 -17.17 11.83 -28.25
N ALA A 203 -17.38 10.82 -29.07
CA ALA A 203 -18.39 9.79 -28.81
C ALA A 203 -18.13 9.05 -27.47
N THR A 204 -16.86 8.82 -27.11
CA THR A 204 -16.50 8.23 -25.83
C THR A 204 -16.89 9.14 -24.66
N ASN A 205 -16.60 10.44 -24.75
CA ASN A 205 -16.96 11.40 -23.70
C ASN A 205 -18.48 11.55 -23.58
N GLU A 206 -19.20 11.61 -24.70
CA GLU A 206 -20.67 11.66 -24.72
C GLU A 206 -21.28 10.44 -24.03
N ALA A 207 -20.80 9.23 -24.37
CA ALA A 207 -21.24 7.99 -23.72
C ALA A 207 -20.99 8.01 -22.19
N ILE A 208 -19.80 8.42 -21.77
CA ILE A 208 -19.45 8.50 -20.33
C ILE A 208 -20.32 9.53 -19.61
N MET A 209 -20.64 10.65 -20.25
CA MET A 209 -21.53 11.68 -19.68
C MET A 209 -23.00 11.26 -19.64
N ASN A 210 -23.41 10.29 -20.46
CA ASN A 210 -24.77 9.77 -20.45
C ASN A 210 -25.03 8.92 -19.19
N LYS A 211 -26.02 9.33 -18.39
CA LYS A 211 -26.39 8.63 -17.15
C LYS A 211 -26.87 7.20 -17.43
N GLU A 212 -27.67 7.00 -18.46
CA GLU A 212 -28.26 5.69 -18.81
C GLU A 212 -27.18 4.71 -19.24
N PHE A 213 -26.17 5.17 -19.98
CA PHE A 213 -25.00 4.35 -20.31
C PHE A 213 -24.28 3.86 -19.06
N ARG A 214 -24.01 4.75 -18.10
CA ARG A 214 -23.34 4.36 -16.85
C ARG A 214 -24.19 3.39 -16.01
N GLN A 215 -25.51 3.60 -15.99
CA GLN A 215 -26.43 2.68 -15.32
C GLN A 215 -26.45 1.31 -16.00
N ALA A 216 -26.45 1.26 -17.33
CA ALA A 216 -26.38 0.00 -18.07
C ALA A 216 -25.11 -0.78 -17.75
N VAL A 217 -23.94 -0.11 -17.71
CA VAL A 217 -22.68 -0.74 -17.27
C VAL A 217 -22.79 -1.25 -15.84
N ASN A 218 -23.37 -0.49 -14.93
CA ASN A 218 -23.53 -0.89 -13.53
C ASN A 218 -24.43 -2.11 -13.38
N PHE A 219 -25.51 -2.22 -14.16
CA PHE A 219 -26.44 -3.38 -14.13
C PHE A 219 -25.86 -4.61 -14.83
N ALA A 220 -25.03 -4.42 -15.86
CA ALA A 220 -24.39 -5.51 -16.59
C ALA A 220 -23.20 -6.12 -15.84
N PHE A 221 -22.65 -5.40 -14.85
CA PHE A 221 -21.48 -5.86 -14.11
C PHE A 221 -21.84 -6.91 -13.05
N ASP A 222 -21.40 -8.14 -13.24
CA ASP A 222 -21.58 -9.23 -12.27
C ASP A 222 -20.54 -9.11 -11.15
N ARG A 223 -20.95 -8.50 -10.05
CA ARG A 223 -20.12 -8.29 -8.86
C ARG A 223 -19.74 -9.59 -8.16
N THR A 224 -20.63 -10.59 -8.19
CA THR A 224 -20.38 -11.90 -7.56
C THR A 224 -19.26 -12.62 -8.28
N SER A 225 -19.36 -12.76 -9.60
CA SER A 225 -18.32 -13.38 -10.43
C SER A 225 -16.99 -12.63 -10.31
N TYR A 226 -17.00 -11.28 -10.28
CA TYR A 226 -15.79 -10.49 -10.09
C TYR A 226 -15.17 -10.72 -8.71
N GLY A 227 -15.96 -10.68 -7.65
CA GLY A 227 -15.49 -10.90 -6.27
C GLY A 227 -14.95 -12.32 -6.06
N ALA A 228 -15.55 -13.32 -6.71
CA ALA A 228 -15.13 -14.70 -6.60
C ALA A 228 -13.73 -14.98 -7.17
N GLN A 229 -13.28 -14.20 -8.18
CA GLN A 229 -11.94 -14.36 -8.77
C GLN A 229 -10.81 -14.19 -7.76
N GLY A 230 -10.94 -13.27 -6.82
CA GLY A 230 -9.90 -13.02 -5.80
C GLY A 230 -10.17 -13.68 -4.45
N ASN A 231 -11.43 -13.93 -4.12
CA ASN A 231 -11.84 -14.30 -2.75
C ASN A 231 -12.59 -15.64 -2.68
N GLY A 232 -12.78 -16.34 -3.82
CA GLY A 232 -13.64 -17.51 -3.92
C GLY A 232 -15.13 -17.16 -3.75
N GLU A 233 -16.01 -18.11 -4.01
CA GLU A 233 -17.46 -17.90 -3.94
C GLU A 233 -17.93 -17.48 -2.53
N ALA A 234 -17.43 -18.14 -1.49
CA ALA A 234 -17.78 -17.82 -0.10
C ALA A 234 -17.28 -16.43 0.34
N GLY A 235 -16.12 -16.00 -0.16
CA GLY A 235 -15.59 -14.66 0.12
C GLY A 235 -16.34 -13.57 -0.65
N ALA A 236 -16.68 -13.82 -1.92
CA ALA A 236 -17.42 -12.86 -2.74
C ALA A 236 -18.74 -12.43 -2.08
N THR A 237 -19.50 -13.39 -1.55
CA THR A 237 -20.80 -13.12 -0.90
C THR A 237 -20.68 -12.21 0.32
N LYS A 238 -19.57 -12.31 1.07
CA LYS A 238 -19.30 -11.48 2.25
C LYS A 238 -18.84 -10.06 1.90
N LEU A 239 -18.23 -9.89 0.73
CA LEU A 239 -17.60 -8.64 0.31
C LEU A 239 -18.49 -7.77 -0.56
N LEU A 240 -19.62 -8.32 -1.07
CA LEU A 240 -20.58 -7.54 -1.85
C LEU A 240 -21.22 -6.48 -0.98
N ARG A 241 -21.10 -5.24 -1.44
CA ARG A 241 -21.81 -4.08 -0.90
C ARG A 241 -22.68 -3.48 -2.01
N ASN A 242 -23.92 -3.26 -1.68
CA ASN A 242 -24.90 -2.62 -2.57
C ASN A 242 -24.73 -1.10 -2.52
#